data_b83f21dabc2621b2a618887cb239bcf9
#
_entry.id   b83f21dabc2621b2a618887cb239bcf9
#
_cell.length_a   1.000
_cell.length_b   1.000
_cell.length_c   1.000
_cell.angle_alpha   90.00
_cell.angle_beta   90.00
_cell.angle_gamma   90.00
#
_symmetry.space_group_name_H-M   'P 1'
#
loop_
_entity.id
_entity.type
_entity.pdbx_description
1 polymer ?
#
loop_
_entity_poly.entity_id
_entity_poly.type
_entity_poly.pdbx_seq_one_letter_code
_entity_poly.pdbx_strand_id
1 'polypeptide(L)'
;MFRLKKRIFLLCVTVLAVFVGLGIQNARCETSNKALEQRIEKIEGRLESTENTVEKTLSESGVLGKLSLGGLIAGVGQYQSVDDASGFNNTGRGAVVFQPEIGFALTDVDEVFAKFGFAAGNALNDATVSPFVFAPWAADLEDDVKDINGRNRDYLLAAWYKHTFTFNEAGTLGITGGLIDGADYLDENAYANDEFTQFMNQVLANAANGFVSSYDMGGALEWEFGPFALKGVAMNVGENDDGRSYQFYGANLGYTLRTKPGEGHYRVNVQWTSKDFNNIAGDNLESKQCVILSFDQQLGEILGAWIRFGWQDDDAAIICKSLYSGGLDINGKLWRREQDNIGIGYAYLKGGNQDLDNAYVFETYVRFLLNEYFAITADLQYQDNKMKQGDSPSGFISGVRCVVEF
;
A
#
# COMPACT_ATOMS: atom_id res chain seq x y z
N MET A 1 -14.36 -21.42 0.82
CA MET A 1 -14.06 -20.05 0.37
C MET A 1 -15.27 -19.12 0.45
N PHE A 2 -16.47 -19.49 0.01
CA PHE A 2 -17.69 -18.66 0.03
C PHE A 2 -18.26 -18.34 1.43
N ARG A 3 -18.13 -19.22 2.42
CA ARG A 3 -18.56 -18.95 3.81
C ARG A 3 -17.76 -17.82 4.49
N LEU A 4 -16.59 -17.55 4.01
CA LEU A 4 -15.66 -16.56 4.54
C LEU A 4 -16.06 -15.12 4.18
N LYS A 5 -16.33 -14.85 2.90
CA LYS A 5 -16.70 -13.51 2.39
C LYS A 5 -18.00 -12.97 2.99
N LYS A 6 -18.88 -13.84 3.40
CA LYS A 6 -20.19 -13.55 3.97
C LYS A 6 -20.15 -12.97 5.39
N ARG A 7 -19.22 -13.43 6.20
CA ARG A 7 -19.01 -12.92 7.58
C ARG A 7 -18.41 -11.50 7.58
N ILE A 8 -17.72 -11.14 6.50
CA ILE A 8 -17.03 -9.85 6.36
C ILE A 8 -18.01 -8.69 6.23
N PHE A 9 -18.99 -8.79 5.35
CA PHE A 9 -20.02 -7.76 5.19
C PHE A 9 -20.77 -7.49 6.49
N LEU A 10 -21.01 -8.56 7.26
CA LEU A 10 -21.65 -8.47 8.56
C LEU A 10 -20.78 -7.77 9.60
N LEU A 11 -19.45 -8.04 9.59
CA LEU A 11 -18.50 -7.42 10.51
C LEU A 11 -18.36 -5.92 10.24
N CYS A 12 -18.32 -5.51 8.98
CA CYS A 12 -18.25 -4.10 8.59
C CYS A 12 -19.49 -3.32 9.08
N VAL A 13 -20.69 -3.89 8.96
CA VAL A 13 -21.93 -3.29 9.48
C VAL A 13 -21.91 -3.24 11.01
N THR A 14 -21.34 -4.25 11.68
CA THR A 14 -21.27 -4.32 13.15
C THR A 14 -20.23 -3.35 13.70
N VAL A 15 -19.09 -3.20 13.05
CA VAL A 15 -18.03 -2.24 13.43
C VAL A 15 -18.52 -0.80 13.25
N LEU A 16 -19.24 -0.49 12.16
CA LEU A 16 -19.85 0.82 11.97
C LEU A 16 -20.90 1.14 13.05
N ALA A 17 -21.67 0.13 13.47
CA ALA A 17 -22.67 0.25 14.54
C ALA A 17 -22.02 0.47 15.92
N VAL A 18 -20.85 -0.12 16.18
CA VAL A 18 -20.10 0.06 17.44
C VAL A 18 -19.49 1.46 17.53
N PHE A 19 -18.96 2.01 16.43
CA PHE A 19 -18.44 3.39 16.42
C PHE A 19 -19.54 4.45 16.56
N VAL A 20 -20.73 4.20 16.05
CA VAL A 20 -21.90 5.07 16.25
C VAL A 20 -22.50 4.92 17.67
N GLY A 21 -22.33 3.74 18.30
CA GLY A 21 -22.88 3.43 19.64
C GLY A 21 -22.08 3.97 20.83
N LEU A 22 -20.80 4.30 20.66
CA LEU A 22 -19.93 4.82 21.74
C LEU A 22 -20.16 6.32 22.06
N GLY A 23 -21.04 6.99 21.31
CA GLY A 23 -21.39 8.40 21.50
C GLY A 23 -22.61 8.66 22.42
N ILE A 24 -23.29 7.66 22.96
CA ILE A 24 -24.50 7.85 23.77
C ILE A 24 -24.27 7.35 25.20
N GLN A 25 -24.25 8.32 26.12
CA GLN A 25 -24.14 8.16 27.57
C GLN A 25 -25.29 7.35 28.18
N ASN A 26 -24.93 6.55 29.18
CA ASN A 26 -25.67 6.05 30.33
C ASN A 26 -27.12 6.47 30.47
N ALA A 27 -28.05 5.53 30.31
CA ALA A 27 -29.32 5.54 30.99
C ALA A 27 -29.77 4.11 31.34
N ARG A 28 -30.05 3.88 32.61
CA ARG A 28 -30.55 2.64 33.19
C ARG A 28 -31.87 2.23 32.57
N CYS A 29 -31.99 0.96 32.13
CA CYS A 29 -33.28 0.25 32.17
C CYS A 29 -33.10 -1.27 31.99
N GLU A 30 -33.36 -2.05 33.02
CA GLU A 30 -33.32 -3.52 33.05
C GLU A 30 -34.40 -4.21 32.18
N THR A 31 -35.40 -3.49 31.73
CA THR A 31 -36.46 -3.99 30.83
C THR A 31 -36.07 -4.01 29.37
N SER A 32 -34.91 -3.46 29.03
CA SER A 32 -34.41 -3.33 27.64
C SER A 32 -33.76 -4.61 27.07
N ASN A 33 -33.14 -5.44 27.92
CA ASN A 33 -32.31 -6.56 27.41
C ASN A 33 -33.14 -7.64 26.71
N LYS A 34 -34.30 -8.02 27.24
CA LYS A 34 -35.16 -9.05 26.62
C LYS A 34 -35.75 -8.63 25.28
N ALA A 35 -36.09 -7.34 25.14
CA ALA A 35 -36.58 -6.76 23.89
C ALA A 35 -35.39 -6.61 22.87
N LEU A 36 -34.19 -6.36 23.36
CA LEU A 36 -32.98 -6.29 22.53
C LEU A 36 -32.61 -7.68 22.03
N GLU A 37 -32.61 -8.70 22.90
CA GLU A 37 -32.37 -10.11 22.53
C GLU A 37 -33.35 -10.62 21.47
N GLN A 38 -34.65 -10.34 21.64
CA GLN A 38 -35.68 -10.68 20.64
C GLN A 38 -35.48 -9.94 19.30
N ARG A 39 -34.98 -8.70 19.33
CA ARG A 39 -34.66 -7.95 18.11
C ARG A 39 -33.41 -8.47 17.43
N ILE A 40 -32.41 -8.88 18.20
CA ILE A 40 -31.19 -9.53 17.69
C ILE A 40 -31.55 -10.85 17.03
N GLU A 41 -32.28 -11.74 17.71
CA GLU A 41 -32.74 -13.02 17.18
C GLU A 41 -33.59 -12.87 15.90
N LYS A 42 -34.44 -11.84 15.85
CA LYS A 42 -35.23 -11.52 14.65
C LYS A 42 -34.37 -10.97 13.50
N ILE A 43 -33.34 -10.20 13.80
CA ILE A 43 -32.37 -9.69 12.81
C ILE A 43 -31.50 -10.84 12.30
N GLU A 44 -31.01 -11.69 13.18
CA GLU A 44 -30.26 -12.88 12.84
C GLU A 44 -31.05 -13.84 11.93
N GLY A 45 -32.30 -14.12 12.26
CA GLY A 45 -33.18 -14.96 11.42
C GLY A 45 -33.53 -14.33 10.06
N ARG A 46 -33.65 -13.00 9.99
CA ARG A 46 -33.80 -12.29 8.70
C ARG A 46 -32.53 -12.29 7.89
N LEU A 47 -31.40 -12.17 8.56
CA LEU A 47 -30.07 -12.20 7.96
C LEU A 47 -29.83 -13.58 7.33
N GLU A 48 -30.04 -14.66 8.09
CA GLU A 48 -29.91 -16.05 7.62
C GLU A 48 -30.83 -16.36 6.42
N SER A 49 -32.09 -15.86 6.46
CA SER A 49 -33.03 -16.02 5.33
C SER A 49 -32.59 -15.21 4.08
N THR A 50 -32.06 -14.01 4.27
CA THR A 50 -31.52 -13.19 3.18
C THR A 50 -30.25 -13.83 2.62
N GLU A 51 -29.41 -14.35 3.50
CA GLU A 51 -28.22 -15.08 3.17
C GLU A 51 -28.52 -16.30 2.28
N ASN A 52 -29.45 -17.16 2.69
CA ASN A 52 -29.85 -18.34 1.93
C ASN A 52 -30.47 -17.97 0.57
N THR A 53 -31.20 -16.87 0.49
CA THR A 53 -31.79 -16.37 -0.77
C THR A 53 -30.68 -15.84 -1.70
N VAL A 54 -29.72 -15.09 -1.18
CA VAL A 54 -28.56 -14.60 -1.94
C VAL A 54 -27.70 -15.78 -2.42
N GLU A 55 -27.40 -16.78 -1.56
CA GLU A 55 -26.66 -17.99 -1.96
C GLU A 55 -27.34 -18.76 -3.09
N LYS A 56 -28.67 -18.93 -3.00
CA LYS A 56 -29.44 -19.60 -4.03
C LYS A 56 -29.42 -18.82 -5.34
N THR A 57 -29.61 -17.50 -5.29
CA THR A 57 -29.56 -16.65 -6.48
C THR A 57 -28.15 -16.60 -7.08
N LEU A 58 -27.10 -16.58 -6.25
CA LEU A 58 -25.71 -16.62 -6.70
C LEU A 58 -25.31 -17.96 -7.32
N SER A 59 -25.82 -19.07 -6.79
CA SER A 59 -25.54 -20.40 -7.35
C SER A 59 -26.31 -20.69 -8.64
N GLU A 60 -27.49 -20.08 -8.81
CA GLU A 60 -28.34 -20.22 -10.01
C GLU A 60 -27.91 -19.28 -11.14
N SER A 61 -27.21 -18.15 -10.85
CA SER A 61 -26.68 -17.24 -11.87
C SER A 61 -25.19 -17.51 -12.10
N GLY A 62 -24.83 -18.17 -13.18
CA GLY A 62 -23.44 -18.46 -13.58
C GLY A 62 -22.56 -17.21 -13.75
N VAL A 63 -23.14 -16.01 -13.73
CA VAL A 63 -22.47 -14.70 -13.81
C VAL A 63 -21.96 -14.24 -12.43
N LEU A 64 -22.75 -14.42 -11.37
CA LEU A 64 -22.38 -13.93 -10.05
C LEU A 64 -21.31 -14.78 -9.34
N GLY A 65 -21.16 -16.04 -9.73
CA GLY A 65 -20.05 -16.90 -9.28
C GLY A 65 -18.67 -16.44 -9.75
N LYS A 66 -18.63 -15.55 -10.73
CA LYS A 66 -17.41 -14.96 -11.31
C LYS A 66 -17.04 -13.59 -10.68
N LEU A 67 -17.92 -13.02 -9.86
CA LEU A 67 -17.71 -11.75 -9.17
C LEU A 67 -16.92 -11.99 -7.87
N SER A 68 -15.87 -11.23 -7.68
CA SER A 68 -15.16 -11.10 -6.41
C SER A 68 -15.34 -9.69 -5.85
N LEU A 69 -15.66 -9.60 -4.57
CA LEU A 69 -15.71 -8.35 -3.83
C LEU A 69 -14.68 -8.45 -2.72
N GLY A 70 -13.89 -7.42 -2.56
CA GLY A 70 -12.84 -7.35 -1.56
C GLY A 70 -12.51 -5.91 -1.22
N GLY A 71 -11.43 -5.74 -0.49
CA GLY A 71 -10.90 -4.42 -0.15
C GLY A 71 -10.45 -4.32 1.28
N LEU A 72 -10.12 -3.10 1.70
CA LEU A 72 -9.70 -2.83 3.06
C LEU A 72 -10.32 -1.54 3.62
N ILE A 73 -10.39 -1.48 4.95
CA ILE A 73 -10.57 -0.26 5.73
C ILE A 73 -9.37 -0.16 6.66
N ALA A 74 -8.64 0.95 6.59
CA ALA A 74 -7.53 1.20 7.49
C ALA A 74 -7.69 2.55 8.18
N GLY A 75 -7.36 2.61 9.46
CA GLY A 75 -7.32 3.84 10.23
C GLY A 75 -6.00 3.96 10.96
N VAL A 76 -5.42 5.16 11.00
CA VAL A 76 -4.19 5.45 11.72
C VAL A 76 -4.37 6.63 12.65
N GLY A 77 -3.74 6.55 13.82
CA GLY A 77 -3.44 7.68 14.68
C GLY A 77 -1.93 7.77 14.88
N GLN A 78 -1.33 8.90 14.53
CA GLN A 78 0.11 9.15 14.64
C GLN A 78 0.37 10.38 15.51
N TYR A 79 1.48 10.36 16.25
CA TYR A 79 1.98 11.49 17.03
C TYR A 79 3.46 11.69 16.74
N GLN A 80 3.85 12.92 16.36
CA GLN A 80 5.24 13.31 16.16
C GLN A 80 5.78 14.10 17.33
N SER A 81 7.05 13.85 17.67
CA SER A 81 7.90 14.70 18.51
C SER A 81 9.10 15.12 17.67
N VAL A 82 9.20 16.41 17.38
CA VAL A 82 10.15 16.96 16.40
C VAL A 82 11.16 17.90 17.07
N ASP A 83 12.40 17.83 16.61
CA ASP A 83 13.52 18.66 16.98
C ASP A 83 14.09 19.33 15.72
N ASP A 84 14.72 20.49 15.87
CA ASP A 84 15.35 21.29 14.79
C ASP A 84 14.41 21.56 13.59
N ALA A 85 13.19 21.99 13.90
CA ALA A 85 12.10 22.18 12.93
C ALA A 85 11.32 23.46 13.25
N SER A 86 11.85 24.63 12.86
CA SER A 86 11.22 25.93 13.10
C SER A 86 9.83 26.01 12.47
N GLY A 87 8.85 26.43 13.26
CA GLY A 87 7.46 26.53 12.82
C GLY A 87 6.62 25.26 12.95
N PHE A 88 7.22 24.12 13.28
CA PHE A 88 6.52 22.87 13.52
C PHE A 88 6.44 22.56 15.03
N ASN A 89 5.43 21.80 15.41
CA ASN A 89 5.19 21.42 16.80
C ASN A 89 4.99 19.90 16.95
N ASN A 90 5.22 19.44 18.16
CA ASN A 90 4.78 18.11 18.56
C ASN A 90 3.25 18.05 18.42
N THR A 91 2.75 17.13 17.63
CA THR A 91 1.32 17.07 17.31
C THR A 91 0.88 15.67 16.94
N GLY A 92 -0.40 15.39 17.15
CA GLY A 92 -1.04 14.15 16.72
C GLY A 92 -2.04 14.40 15.60
N ARG A 93 -2.10 13.49 14.64
CA ARG A 93 -3.05 13.49 13.53
C ARG A 93 -3.50 12.05 13.23
N GLY A 94 -4.60 11.94 12.53
CA GLY A 94 -5.13 10.64 12.08
C GLY A 94 -5.71 10.73 10.69
N ALA A 95 -5.87 9.57 10.08
CA ALA A 95 -6.56 9.40 8.81
C ALA A 95 -7.28 8.06 8.76
N VAL A 96 -8.25 7.95 7.87
CA VAL A 96 -8.96 6.70 7.56
C VAL A 96 -9.01 6.54 6.05
N VAL A 97 -8.73 5.32 5.59
CA VAL A 97 -8.77 4.92 4.19
C VAL A 97 -9.77 3.79 4.02
N PHE A 98 -10.54 3.82 2.94
CA PHE A 98 -11.42 2.75 2.51
C PHE A 98 -11.18 2.47 1.03
N GLN A 99 -10.69 1.27 0.70
CA GLN A 99 -10.37 0.86 -0.67
C GLN A 99 -11.18 -0.40 -1.03
N PRO A 100 -12.41 -0.27 -1.53
CA PRO A 100 -13.17 -1.40 -2.04
C PRO A 100 -12.69 -1.83 -3.43
N GLU A 101 -12.71 -3.14 -3.67
CA GLU A 101 -12.26 -3.78 -4.89
C GLU A 101 -13.35 -4.66 -5.47
N ILE A 102 -13.47 -4.66 -6.80
CA ILE A 102 -14.42 -5.46 -7.57
C ILE A 102 -13.63 -6.19 -8.67
N GLY A 103 -13.59 -7.50 -8.61
CA GLY A 103 -13.03 -8.35 -9.66
C GLY A 103 -14.12 -9.13 -10.38
N PHE A 104 -13.98 -9.33 -11.68
CA PHE A 104 -14.89 -10.14 -12.48
C PHE A 104 -14.12 -11.03 -13.43
N ALA A 105 -14.09 -12.35 -13.17
CA ALA A 105 -13.51 -13.36 -14.05
C ALA A 105 -14.48 -13.64 -15.22
N LEU A 106 -14.28 -12.96 -16.34
CA LEU A 106 -15.08 -13.15 -17.57
C LEU A 106 -14.98 -14.61 -18.07
N THR A 107 -13.74 -15.09 -18.15
CA THR A 107 -13.38 -16.47 -18.48
C THR A 107 -12.29 -16.96 -17.52
N ASP A 108 -11.73 -18.15 -17.74
CA ASP A 108 -10.59 -18.66 -16.96
C ASP A 108 -9.28 -17.89 -17.25
N VAL A 109 -9.24 -17.09 -18.30
CA VAL A 109 -8.06 -16.34 -18.79
C VAL A 109 -8.31 -14.83 -18.93
N ASP A 110 -9.57 -14.38 -18.74
CA ASP A 110 -9.97 -12.98 -18.88
C ASP A 110 -10.52 -12.43 -17.58
N GLU A 111 -9.99 -11.34 -17.11
CA GLU A 111 -10.38 -10.66 -15.88
C GLU A 111 -10.60 -9.16 -16.09
N VAL A 112 -11.61 -8.62 -15.42
CA VAL A 112 -11.83 -7.18 -15.27
C VAL A 112 -11.76 -6.85 -13.80
N PHE A 113 -11.14 -5.73 -13.46
CA PHE A 113 -10.96 -5.28 -12.10
C PHE A 113 -11.23 -3.78 -11.98
N ALA A 114 -11.77 -3.38 -10.82
CA ALA A 114 -11.88 -1.98 -10.44
C ALA A 114 -11.58 -1.81 -8.94
N LYS A 115 -10.81 -0.76 -8.61
CA LYS A 115 -10.47 -0.34 -7.24
C LYS A 115 -10.85 1.12 -7.06
N PHE A 116 -11.47 1.42 -5.93
CA PHE A 116 -11.80 2.79 -5.54
C PHE A 116 -11.04 3.15 -4.27
N GLY A 117 -10.72 4.44 -4.09
CA GLY A 117 -10.09 4.97 -2.89
C GLY A 117 -10.92 6.10 -2.29
N PHE A 118 -11.23 5.97 -1.00
CA PHE A 118 -11.88 7.01 -0.21
C PHE A 118 -11.04 7.23 1.03
N ALA A 119 -10.71 8.48 1.35
CA ALA A 119 -9.94 8.79 2.54
C ALA A 119 -10.49 10.02 3.25
N ALA A 120 -10.20 10.13 4.54
CA ALA A 120 -10.50 11.27 5.37
C ALA A 120 -9.31 11.58 6.27
N GLY A 121 -8.79 12.81 6.16
CA GLY A 121 -7.58 13.27 6.82
C GLY A 121 -6.29 12.82 6.11
N ASN A 122 -5.19 13.52 6.42
CA ASN A 122 -3.86 13.28 5.81
C ASN A 122 -2.84 12.80 6.86
N ALA A 123 -3.28 12.42 8.06
CA ALA A 123 -2.40 12.03 9.17
C ALA A 123 -1.22 13.03 9.34
N LEU A 124 0.02 12.54 9.37
CA LEU A 124 1.24 13.36 9.39
C LEU A 124 1.88 13.53 8.00
N ASN A 125 1.20 13.16 6.91
CA ASN A 125 1.69 13.36 5.55
C ASN A 125 1.55 14.82 5.06
N ASP A 126 0.73 15.63 5.75
CA ASP A 126 0.52 17.04 5.44
C ASP A 126 1.80 17.85 5.72
N ALA A 127 2.42 18.41 4.69
CA ALA A 127 3.64 19.23 4.78
C ALA A 127 3.47 20.52 5.61
N THR A 128 2.23 20.95 5.89
CA THR A 128 1.96 22.08 6.82
C THR A 128 1.96 21.65 8.28
N VAL A 129 1.95 20.35 8.55
CA VAL A 129 1.87 19.74 9.87
C VAL A 129 3.16 19.03 10.26
N SER A 130 3.80 18.33 9.32
CA SER A 130 5.02 17.56 9.53
C SER A 130 6.18 18.15 8.72
N PRO A 131 7.38 18.31 9.34
CA PRO A 131 8.56 18.84 8.65
C PRO A 131 9.33 17.77 7.87
N PHE A 132 8.96 16.50 7.98
CA PHE A 132 9.71 15.40 7.38
C PHE A 132 9.49 15.33 5.87
N VAL A 133 10.58 15.06 5.14
CA VAL A 133 10.59 14.96 3.67
C VAL A 133 9.83 13.73 3.20
N PHE A 134 9.86 12.65 3.98
CA PHE A 134 9.23 11.38 3.63
C PHE A 134 8.00 11.12 4.49
N ALA A 135 6.93 10.73 3.83
CA ALA A 135 5.64 10.47 4.46
C ALA A 135 5.72 9.37 5.54
N PRO A 136 5.23 9.64 6.76
CA PRO A 136 5.19 8.64 7.82
C PRO A 136 4.19 7.49 7.57
N TRP A 137 3.28 7.63 6.62
CA TRP A 137 2.41 6.56 6.14
C TRP A 137 2.27 6.65 4.62
N ALA A 138 2.69 5.61 3.91
CA ALA A 138 2.75 5.57 2.45
C ALA A 138 1.39 5.40 1.76
N ALA A 139 0.27 5.37 2.50
CA ALA A 139 -1.06 5.23 1.94
C ALA A 139 -1.52 6.50 1.20
N ASP A 140 -2.29 6.31 0.14
CA ASP A 140 -2.99 7.40 -0.55
C ASP A 140 -4.08 7.97 0.36
N LEU A 141 -3.93 9.22 0.78
CA LEU A 141 -4.77 9.88 1.75
C LEU A 141 -5.77 10.87 1.09
N GLU A 142 -6.39 11.73 1.89
CA GLU A 142 -7.51 12.56 1.43
C GLU A 142 -7.18 13.47 0.26
N ASP A 143 -5.99 14.05 0.23
CA ASP A 143 -5.51 14.90 -0.86
C ASP A 143 -5.15 14.09 -2.10
N ASP A 144 -4.52 12.92 -1.93
CA ASP A 144 -4.13 12.05 -3.03
C ASP A 144 -5.35 11.49 -3.79
N VAL A 145 -6.32 10.89 -3.07
CA VAL A 145 -7.47 10.22 -3.72
C VAL A 145 -8.41 11.14 -4.47
N LYS A 146 -8.36 12.45 -4.19
CA LYS A 146 -9.21 13.46 -4.85
C LYS A 146 -8.70 13.85 -6.23
N ASP A 147 -7.39 13.91 -6.40
CA ASP A 147 -6.77 14.40 -7.63
C ASP A 147 -5.44 13.71 -7.93
N ILE A 148 -5.49 12.42 -8.23
CA ILE A 148 -4.29 11.64 -8.55
C ILE A 148 -3.77 12.02 -9.92
N ASN A 149 -2.50 12.44 -9.99
CA ASN A 149 -1.80 12.85 -11.22
C ASN A 149 -2.51 13.96 -12.00
N GLY A 150 -3.14 14.94 -11.33
CA GLY A 150 -3.88 16.02 -11.97
C GLY A 150 -5.17 15.56 -12.68
N ARG A 151 -5.64 14.33 -12.38
CA ARG A 151 -6.81 13.76 -13.00
C ARG A 151 -7.98 13.66 -12.02
N ASN A 152 -8.95 14.52 -12.17
CA ASN A 152 -10.19 14.47 -11.42
C ASN A 152 -11.03 13.25 -11.84
N ARG A 153 -10.87 12.11 -11.17
CA ARG A 153 -11.49 10.81 -11.49
C ARG A 153 -12.52 10.33 -10.49
N ASP A 154 -13.00 11.18 -9.61
CA ASP A 154 -14.04 10.84 -8.63
C ASP A 154 -13.75 9.55 -7.85
N TYR A 155 -12.53 9.43 -7.29
CA TYR A 155 -12.09 8.30 -6.44
C TYR A 155 -11.85 6.96 -7.16
N LEU A 156 -11.90 6.88 -8.47
CA LEU A 156 -11.54 5.69 -9.22
C LEU A 156 -10.01 5.57 -9.30
N LEU A 157 -9.42 4.64 -8.53
CA LEU A 157 -7.98 4.38 -8.51
C LEU A 157 -7.55 3.53 -9.71
N ALA A 158 -8.08 2.31 -9.83
CA ALA A 158 -7.75 1.40 -10.91
C ALA A 158 -9.00 0.87 -11.60
N ALA A 159 -8.90 0.65 -12.91
CA ALA A 159 -9.93 -0.03 -13.72
C ALA A 159 -9.27 -0.62 -14.95
N TRP A 160 -9.10 -1.94 -15.00
CA TRP A 160 -8.37 -2.58 -16.06
C TRP A 160 -8.98 -3.92 -16.49
N TYR A 161 -8.57 -4.35 -17.69
CA TYR A 161 -8.79 -5.68 -18.22
C TYR A 161 -7.46 -6.40 -18.37
N LYS A 162 -7.42 -7.69 -18.00
CA LYS A 162 -6.27 -8.59 -18.16
C LYS A 162 -6.66 -9.82 -18.96
N HIS A 163 -5.79 -10.21 -19.90
CA HIS A 163 -5.83 -11.50 -20.58
C HIS A 163 -4.57 -12.30 -20.26
N THR A 164 -4.71 -13.57 -19.94
CA THR A 164 -3.59 -14.46 -19.60
C THR A 164 -3.44 -15.57 -20.62
N PHE A 165 -2.31 -15.59 -21.31
CA PHE A 165 -1.89 -16.66 -22.21
C PHE A 165 -1.11 -17.72 -21.45
N THR A 166 -1.42 -18.98 -21.67
CA THR A 166 -0.68 -20.12 -21.09
C THR A 166 0.06 -20.86 -22.19
N PHE A 167 1.37 -20.99 -22.05
CA PHE A 167 2.27 -21.61 -23.05
C PHE A 167 2.86 -22.95 -22.56
N ASN A 168 2.04 -23.81 -21.98
CA ASN A 168 2.46 -25.11 -21.42
C ASN A 168 3.64 -24.95 -20.43
N GLU A 169 4.79 -25.59 -20.73
CA GLU A 169 6.00 -25.52 -19.91
C GLU A 169 6.74 -24.15 -20.02
N ALA A 170 6.44 -23.35 -21.02
CA ALA A 170 7.06 -22.03 -21.21
C ALA A 170 6.48 -20.93 -20.29
N GLY A 171 5.49 -21.27 -19.45
CA GLY A 171 4.95 -20.36 -18.45
C GLY A 171 3.69 -19.60 -18.90
N THR A 172 3.41 -18.49 -18.26
CA THR A 172 2.24 -17.64 -18.49
C THR A 172 2.64 -16.22 -18.87
N LEU A 173 1.84 -15.59 -19.74
CA LEU A 173 1.97 -14.18 -20.10
C LEU A 173 0.64 -13.47 -19.86
N GLY A 174 0.62 -12.59 -18.86
CA GLY A 174 -0.48 -11.66 -18.63
C GLY A 174 -0.28 -10.37 -19.41
N ILE A 175 -1.35 -9.89 -20.04
CA ILE A 175 -1.39 -8.56 -20.69
C ILE A 175 -2.53 -7.78 -20.06
N THR A 176 -2.21 -6.66 -19.42
CA THR A 176 -3.17 -5.78 -18.75
C THR A 176 -3.23 -4.44 -19.44
N GLY A 177 -4.44 -3.86 -19.55
CA GLY A 177 -4.63 -2.51 -20.10
C GLY A 177 -5.79 -1.79 -19.41
N GLY A 178 -5.60 -0.50 -19.15
CA GLY A 178 -6.59 0.34 -18.47
C GLY A 178 -5.96 1.38 -17.55
N LEU A 179 -6.67 1.73 -16.47
CA LEU A 179 -6.10 2.47 -15.34
C LEU A 179 -5.38 1.46 -14.46
N ILE A 180 -4.07 1.52 -14.39
CA ILE A 180 -3.23 0.58 -13.64
C ILE A 180 -2.42 1.30 -12.57
N ASP A 181 -2.02 0.57 -11.54
CA ASP A 181 -0.97 0.99 -10.61
C ASP A 181 0.38 0.41 -11.08
N GLY A 182 1.36 1.25 -11.33
CA GLY A 182 2.69 0.79 -11.72
C GLY A 182 3.41 0.05 -10.59
N ALA A 183 3.09 0.36 -9.34
CA ALA A 183 3.68 -0.27 -8.16
C ALA A 183 3.32 -1.76 -8.04
N ASP A 184 2.12 -2.16 -8.48
CA ASP A 184 1.69 -3.57 -8.50
C ASP A 184 2.61 -4.48 -9.32
N TYR A 185 3.39 -3.90 -10.23
CA TYR A 185 4.26 -4.64 -11.15
C TYR A 185 5.76 -4.45 -10.88
N LEU A 186 6.14 -3.32 -10.32
CA LEU A 186 7.54 -2.89 -10.33
C LEU A 186 8.19 -2.89 -8.94
N ASP A 187 7.53 -2.38 -7.90
CA ASP A 187 8.11 -2.28 -6.56
C ASP A 187 7.60 -3.42 -5.66
N GLU A 188 8.19 -4.60 -5.81
CA GLU A 188 7.81 -5.79 -5.06
C GLU A 188 8.86 -6.19 -4.03
N ASN A 189 8.40 -6.55 -2.82
CA ASN A 189 9.21 -7.17 -1.77
C ASN A 189 8.31 -7.94 -0.79
N ALA A 190 8.71 -9.13 -0.37
CA ALA A 190 7.86 -9.96 0.50
C ALA A 190 7.67 -9.39 1.91
N TYR A 191 8.57 -8.51 2.38
CA TYR A 191 8.59 -8.01 3.76
C TYR A 191 8.52 -6.48 3.88
N ALA A 192 8.55 -5.77 2.75
CA ALA A 192 8.62 -4.31 2.71
C ALA A 192 8.00 -3.76 1.42
N ASN A 193 6.67 -3.87 1.30
CA ASN A 193 5.92 -3.43 0.12
C ASN A 193 4.43 -3.14 0.39
N ASP A 194 3.99 -3.16 1.64
CA ASP A 194 2.59 -2.98 2.00
C ASP A 194 2.46 -2.06 3.20
N GLU A 195 2.01 -0.85 2.97
CA GLU A 195 1.82 0.20 3.97
C GLU A 195 0.64 -0.07 4.91
N PHE A 196 -0.17 -1.10 4.65
CA PHE A 196 -1.29 -1.49 5.50
C PHE A 196 -0.96 -2.64 6.44
N THR A 197 -0.06 -3.54 6.05
CA THR A 197 0.26 -4.73 6.84
C THR A 197 1.72 -4.84 7.28
N GLN A 198 2.62 -4.05 6.65
CA GLN A 198 4.06 -4.03 6.91
C GLN A 198 4.50 -2.65 7.40
N PHE A 199 5.64 -2.13 6.89
CA PHE A 199 6.15 -0.80 7.23
C PHE A 199 5.18 0.30 6.77
N MET A 200 5.03 1.35 7.58
CA MET A 200 4.19 2.49 7.25
C MET A 200 4.96 3.55 6.47
N ASN A 201 6.22 3.78 6.85
CA ASN A 201 7.02 4.85 6.28
C ASN A 201 7.30 4.62 4.79
N GLN A 202 7.09 5.64 3.97
CA GLN A 202 7.27 5.62 2.52
C GLN A 202 8.63 5.07 2.08
N VAL A 203 9.69 5.35 2.83
CA VAL A 203 11.07 4.95 2.50
C VAL A 203 11.29 3.45 2.68
N LEU A 204 10.52 2.81 3.56
CA LEU A 204 10.63 1.38 3.85
C LEU A 204 9.56 0.57 3.13
N ALA A 205 8.34 1.11 2.98
CA ALA A 205 7.29 0.47 2.19
C ALA A 205 7.67 0.40 0.70
N ASN A 206 8.24 1.50 0.16
CA ASN A 206 8.59 1.62 -1.25
C ASN A 206 10.05 2.04 -1.47
N ALA A 207 10.52 2.00 -2.71
CA ALA A 207 11.81 2.54 -3.10
C ALA A 207 11.71 4.06 -3.33
N ALA A 208 11.91 4.86 -2.29
CA ALA A 208 11.72 6.32 -2.31
C ALA A 208 12.63 7.10 -3.27
N ASN A 209 13.64 6.47 -3.89
CA ASN A 209 14.42 7.04 -4.99
C ASN A 209 13.88 6.62 -6.37
N GLY A 210 12.87 5.78 -6.43
CA GLY A 210 12.09 5.49 -7.61
C GLY A 210 11.02 6.55 -7.85
N PHE A 211 10.41 6.50 -9.01
CA PHE A 211 9.33 7.40 -9.40
C PHE A 211 8.21 6.61 -10.10
N VAL A 212 7.91 5.42 -9.58
CA VAL A 212 6.80 4.59 -10.08
C VAL A 212 5.53 5.41 -10.03
N SER A 213 4.83 5.48 -11.16
CA SER A 213 3.56 6.18 -11.24
C SER A 213 2.43 5.24 -10.85
N SER A 214 1.53 5.73 -10.00
CA SER A 214 0.33 5.03 -9.56
C SER A 214 -0.88 5.50 -10.34
N TYR A 215 -1.83 4.61 -10.56
CA TYR A 215 -3.20 4.89 -10.97
C TYR A 215 -3.36 5.79 -12.18
N ASP A 216 -2.79 5.44 -13.34
CA ASP A 216 -3.04 6.16 -14.58
C ASP A 216 -3.18 5.23 -15.79
N MET A 217 -3.54 5.81 -16.95
CA MET A 217 -3.77 5.06 -18.17
C MET A 217 -2.50 4.40 -18.68
N GLY A 218 -2.54 3.09 -18.81
CA GLY A 218 -1.38 2.33 -19.22
C GLY A 218 -1.65 0.88 -19.59
N GLY A 219 -0.58 0.15 -19.73
CA GLY A 219 -0.58 -1.29 -19.91
C GLY A 219 0.60 -1.93 -19.23
N ALA A 220 0.42 -3.17 -18.82
CA ALA A 220 1.44 -4.01 -18.21
C ALA A 220 1.54 -5.36 -18.89
N LEU A 221 2.76 -5.93 -18.86
CA LEU A 221 3.09 -7.28 -19.26
C LEU A 221 3.67 -8.02 -18.07
N GLU A 222 3.24 -9.25 -17.83
CA GLU A 222 3.76 -10.12 -16.78
C GLU A 222 4.08 -11.49 -17.39
N TRP A 223 5.32 -11.81 -17.55
CA TRP A 223 5.76 -13.11 -18.06
C TRP A 223 6.45 -13.92 -16.98
N GLU A 224 5.84 -15.03 -16.58
CA GLU A 224 6.39 -15.99 -15.62
C GLU A 224 6.87 -17.23 -16.36
N PHE A 225 8.15 -17.60 -16.19
CA PHE A 225 8.76 -18.76 -16.82
C PHE A 225 9.81 -19.42 -15.91
N GLY A 226 9.48 -20.59 -15.42
CA GLY A 226 10.32 -21.32 -14.46
C GLY A 226 10.57 -20.51 -13.18
N PRO A 227 11.84 -20.23 -12.80
CA PRO A 227 12.14 -19.40 -11.64
C PRO A 227 12.20 -17.89 -11.95
N PHE A 228 11.93 -17.48 -13.18
CA PHE A 228 12.04 -16.10 -13.62
C PHE A 228 10.66 -15.45 -13.80
N ALA A 229 10.57 -14.17 -13.47
CA ALA A 229 9.45 -13.31 -13.79
C ALA A 229 9.98 -12.05 -14.50
N LEU A 230 9.37 -11.68 -15.64
CA LEU A 230 9.65 -10.43 -16.32
C LEU A 230 8.38 -9.63 -16.37
N LYS A 231 8.40 -8.42 -15.80
CA LYS A 231 7.27 -7.48 -15.85
C LYS A 231 7.69 -6.22 -16.59
N GLY A 232 6.75 -5.63 -17.31
CA GLY A 232 6.95 -4.37 -18.04
C GLY A 232 5.72 -3.49 -17.92
N VAL A 233 5.90 -2.19 -17.75
CA VAL A 233 4.83 -1.20 -17.60
C VAL A 233 5.09 -0.02 -18.52
N ALA A 234 4.03 0.50 -19.15
CA ALA A 234 4.05 1.77 -19.87
C ALA A 234 2.77 2.54 -19.53
N MET A 235 2.91 3.81 -19.10
CA MET A 235 1.79 4.65 -18.66
C MET A 235 1.88 6.05 -19.27
N ASN A 236 0.71 6.64 -19.52
CA ASN A 236 0.57 8.07 -19.78
C ASN A 236 0.08 8.76 -18.52
N VAL A 237 0.98 9.41 -17.81
CA VAL A 237 0.71 10.07 -16.53
C VAL A 237 0.21 11.48 -16.77
N GLY A 238 -0.83 11.87 -16.02
CA GLY A 238 -1.53 13.13 -16.24
C GLY A 238 -0.70 14.34 -15.92
N GLU A 239 -0.07 14.36 -14.75
CA GLU A 239 0.66 15.53 -14.26
C GLU A 239 1.82 15.12 -13.35
N ASN A 240 2.95 15.80 -13.49
CA ASN A 240 4.08 15.76 -12.57
C ASN A 240 4.10 17.01 -11.67
N ASP A 241 5.09 17.12 -10.78
CA ASP A 241 5.26 18.28 -9.88
C ASP A 241 5.41 19.63 -10.63
N ASP A 242 5.73 19.59 -11.92
CA ASP A 242 5.88 20.76 -12.79
C ASP A 242 4.59 21.09 -13.57
N GLY A 243 3.49 20.37 -13.35
CA GLY A 243 2.21 20.56 -14.03
C GLY A 243 2.18 20.02 -15.47
N ARG A 244 2.99 19.01 -15.81
CA ARG A 244 3.09 18.44 -17.15
C ARG A 244 2.74 16.98 -17.19
N SER A 245 2.02 16.56 -18.23
CA SER A 245 1.86 15.13 -18.54
C SER A 245 3.17 14.53 -19.08
N TYR A 246 3.39 13.26 -18.79
CA TYR A 246 4.60 12.56 -19.23
C TYR A 246 4.32 11.07 -19.50
N GLN A 247 5.27 10.41 -20.17
CA GLN A 247 5.28 8.97 -20.33
C GLN A 247 6.17 8.34 -19.27
N PHE A 248 5.65 7.33 -18.59
CA PHE A 248 6.39 6.49 -17.65
C PHE A 248 6.61 5.11 -18.26
N TYR A 249 7.78 4.55 -18.06
CA TYR A 249 8.14 3.18 -18.45
C TYR A 249 8.91 2.52 -17.32
N GLY A 250 8.63 1.22 -17.12
CA GLY A 250 9.34 0.42 -16.15
C GLY A 250 9.48 -1.03 -16.59
N ALA A 251 10.54 -1.67 -16.13
CA ALA A 251 10.74 -3.12 -16.30
C ALA A 251 11.34 -3.72 -15.04
N ASN A 252 10.86 -4.90 -14.66
CA ASN A 252 11.31 -5.66 -13.49
C ASN A 252 11.65 -7.08 -13.92
N LEU A 253 12.89 -7.52 -13.66
CA LEU A 253 13.33 -8.90 -13.82
C LEU A 253 13.52 -9.54 -12.45
N GLY A 254 12.71 -10.53 -12.13
CA GLY A 254 12.73 -11.29 -10.90
C GLY A 254 13.30 -12.70 -11.10
N TYR A 255 13.98 -13.19 -10.07
CA TYR A 255 14.43 -14.57 -9.94
C TYR A 255 14.04 -15.12 -8.58
N THR A 256 13.29 -16.23 -8.57
CA THR A 256 12.86 -16.92 -7.35
C THR A 256 13.84 -18.07 -7.05
N LEU A 257 14.47 -18.01 -5.88
CA LEU A 257 15.40 -19.03 -5.40
C LEU A 257 14.76 -19.82 -4.26
N ARG A 258 14.56 -21.12 -4.47
CA ARG A 258 14.08 -22.04 -3.44
C ARG A 258 15.22 -22.79 -2.80
N THR A 259 15.44 -22.53 -1.51
CA THR A 259 16.50 -23.15 -0.71
C THR A 259 15.93 -23.91 0.49
N LYS A 260 16.78 -24.66 1.22
CA LYS A 260 16.32 -25.34 2.45
C LYS A 260 15.77 -24.40 3.53
N PRO A 261 16.39 -23.23 3.81
CA PRO A 261 15.86 -22.28 4.78
C PRO A 261 14.59 -21.56 4.33
N GLY A 262 14.27 -21.51 3.02
CA GLY A 262 13.06 -20.85 2.52
C GLY A 262 13.20 -20.33 1.10
N GLU A 263 12.15 -19.67 0.65
CA GLU A 263 12.09 -19.02 -0.67
C GLU A 263 12.64 -17.59 -0.59
N GLY A 264 13.32 -17.14 -1.63
CA GLY A 264 13.83 -15.78 -1.76
C GLY A 264 13.63 -15.25 -3.17
N HIS A 265 13.43 -13.93 -3.28
CA HIS A 265 13.21 -13.24 -4.54
C HIS A 265 14.27 -12.17 -4.73
N TYR A 266 14.85 -12.16 -5.92
CA TYR A 266 15.95 -11.27 -6.31
C TYR A 266 15.52 -10.51 -7.55
N ARG A 267 15.30 -9.20 -7.42
CA ARG A 267 14.70 -8.37 -8.47
C ARG A 267 15.61 -7.22 -8.88
N VAL A 268 15.61 -6.94 -10.17
CA VAL A 268 16.21 -5.75 -10.76
C VAL A 268 15.10 -4.98 -11.45
N ASN A 269 14.88 -3.76 -11.01
CA ASN A 269 13.89 -2.84 -11.55
C ASN A 269 14.60 -1.67 -12.23
N VAL A 270 14.17 -1.29 -13.42
CA VAL A 270 14.61 -0.10 -14.13
C VAL A 270 13.40 0.74 -14.51
N GLN A 271 13.50 2.06 -14.31
CA GLN A 271 12.43 3.02 -14.61
C GLN A 271 13.00 4.18 -15.38
N TRP A 272 12.20 4.73 -16.32
CA TRP A 272 12.55 5.93 -17.05
C TRP A 272 11.30 6.69 -17.50
N THR A 273 11.45 7.99 -17.75
CA THR A 273 10.37 8.86 -18.22
C THR A 273 10.71 9.55 -19.52
N SER A 274 9.72 10.13 -20.18
CA SER A 274 9.94 11.16 -21.22
C SER A 274 10.57 12.42 -20.61
N LYS A 275 11.05 13.34 -21.47
CA LYS A 275 11.72 14.60 -21.07
C LYS A 275 10.71 15.70 -20.75
N ASP A 276 10.05 15.60 -19.61
CA ASP A 276 8.97 16.50 -19.20
C ASP A 276 9.19 17.09 -17.78
N PHE A 277 10.35 16.84 -17.18
CA PHE A 277 10.71 17.30 -15.84
C PHE A 277 11.73 18.44 -15.91
N ASN A 278 11.52 19.50 -15.13
CA ASN A 278 12.52 20.57 -15.05
C ASN A 278 13.83 20.04 -14.48
N ASN A 279 14.95 20.54 -15.03
CA ASN A 279 16.22 20.43 -14.32
C ASN A 279 16.24 21.37 -13.10
N ILE A 280 17.28 21.31 -12.25
CA ILE A 280 17.35 22.12 -11.03
C ILE A 280 17.39 23.64 -11.31
N ALA A 281 17.82 24.08 -12.48
CA ALA A 281 17.84 25.46 -12.89
C ALA A 281 16.49 25.96 -13.45
N GLY A 282 15.59 25.05 -13.82
CA GLY A 282 14.29 25.35 -14.42
C GLY A 282 14.35 25.84 -15.87
N ASP A 283 15.47 25.69 -16.56
CA ASP A 283 15.72 26.18 -17.92
C ASP A 283 15.69 25.10 -19.01
N ASN A 284 15.74 23.80 -18.63
CA ASN A 284 15.66 22.66 -19.53
C ASN A 284 14.71 21.58 -19.02
N LEU A 285 14.16 20.80 -19.95
CA LEU A 285 13.38 19.61 -19.65
C LEU A 285 14.26 18.36 -19.79
N GLU A 286 14.24 17.52 -18.75
CA GLU A 286 15.00 16.28 -18.66
C GLU A 286 14.11 15.08 -18.36
N SER A 287 14.64 13.89 -18.60
CA SER A 287 14.01 12.62 -18.17
C SER A 287 14.54 12.21 -16.81
N LYS A 288 13.78 11.41 -16.07
CA LYS A 288 14.24 10.69 -14.89
C LYS A 288 14.60 9.25 -15.28
N GLN A 289 15.67 8.71 -14.70
CA GLN A 289 16.06 7.31 -14.86
C GLN A 289 16.53 6.76 -13.53
N CYS A 290 16.09 5.56 -13.18
CA CYS A 290 16.58 4.88 -11.97
C CYS A 290 16.74 3.37 -12.16
N VAL A 291 17.56 2.79 -11.29
CA VAL A 291 17.74 1.35 -11.14
C VAL A 291 17.55 1.01 -9.66
N ILE A 292 16.76 0.00 -9.38
CA ILE A 292 16.48 -0.49 -8.03
C ILE A 292 16.77 -2.00 -8.00
N LEU A 293 17.50 -2.43 -6.99
CA LEU A 293 17.67 -3.84 -6.63
C LEU A 293 16.82 -4.10 -5.39
N SER A 294 15.91 -5.06 -5.45
CA SER A 294 15.03 -5.45 -4.33
C SER A 294 15.16 -6.94 -4.07
N PHE A 295 15.67 -7.31 -2.92
CA PHE A 295 15.93 -8.70 -2.52
C PHE A 295 15.23 -9.01 -1.22
N ASP A 296 14.58 -10.15 -1.16
CA ASP A 296 14.02 -10.71 0.05
C ASP A 296 14.34 -12.20 0.16
N GLN A 297 14.46 -12.71 1.40
CA GLN A 297 14.80 -14.09 1.66
C GLN A 297 14.16 -14.56 2.96
N GLN A 298 13.39 -15.64 2.88
CA GLN A 298 12.95 -16.37 4.06
C GLN A 298 14.11 -17.19 4.64
N LEU A 299 14.32 -17.07 5.96
CA LEU A 299 15.38 -17.73 6.72
C LEU A 299 14.77 -18.62 7.80
N GLY A 300 14.32 -19.81 7.39
CA GLY A 300 13.55 -20.73 8.24
C GLY A 300 12.10 -20.30 8.40
N GLU A 301 11.48 -20.70 9.51
CA GLU A 301 10.04 -20.47 9.75
C GLU A 301 9.75 -19.21 10.55
N ILE A 302 10.77 -18.52 11.02
CA ILE A 302 10.62 -17.40 11.95
C ILE A 302 11.12 -16.08 11.36
N LEU A 303 12.17 -16.11 10.55
CA LEU A 303 12.88 -14.91 10.12
C LEU A 303 12.74 -14.69 8.61
N GLY A 304 12.34 -13.49 8.23
CA GLY A 304 12.49 -12.93 6.91
C GLY A 304 13.52 -11.80 6.93
N ALA A 305 14.28 -11.65 5.85
CA ALA A 305 15.21 -10.55 5.69
C ALA A 305 15.05 -9.94 4.30
N TRP A 306 15.23 -8.63 4.22
CA TRP A 306 15.17 -7.92 2.96
C TRP A 306 16.21 -6.81 2.88
N ILE A 307 16.62 -6.48 1.64
CA ILE A 307 17.46 -5.33 1.34
C ILE A 307 17.03 -4.70 0.03
N ARG A 308 17.14 -3.38 -0.06
CA ARG A 308 16.85 -2.61 -1.26
C ARG A 308 17.94 -1.57 -1.51
N PHE A 309 18.41 -1.49 -2.75
CA PHE A 309 19.38 -0.49 -3.19
C PHE A 309 18.83 0.21 -4.41
N GLY A 310 18.90 1.54 -4.43
CA GLY A 310 18.41 2.31 -5.56
C GLY A 310 19.34 3.44 -5.94
N TRP A 311 19.41 3.74 -7.23
CA TRP A 311 20.18 4.86 -7.78
C TRP A 311 19.35 5.52 -8.88
N GLN A 312 19.33 6.85 -8.85
CA GLN A 312 18.66 7.72 -9.81
C GLN A 312 19.67 8.72 -10.38
N ASP A 313 19.54 9.06 -11.68
CA ASP A 313 20.27 10.21 -12.23
C ASP A 313 19.76 11.54 -11.65
N ASP A 314 20.52 12.60 -11.82
CA ASP A 314 20.22 13.94 -11.31
C ASP A 314 20.22 15.01 -12.43
N ASP A 315 19.89 14.63 -13.65
CA ASP A 315 19.69 15.57 -14.75
C ASP A 315 18.41 16.38 -14.52
N ALA A 316 17.31 15.74 -14.12
CA ALA A 316 16.10 16.40 -13.62
C ALA A 316 16.27 16.86 -12.17
N ALA A 317 15.37 17.73 -11.69
CA ALA A 317 15.29 18.09 -10.28
C ALA A 317 14.76 16.90 -9.46
N ILE A 318 15.58 16.41 -8.51
CA ILE A 318 15.26 15.23 -7.67
C ILE A 318 15.61 15.46 -6.21
N ILE A 319 14.77 14.90 -5.33
CA ILE A 319 14.96 14.95 -3.88
C ILE A 319 16.02 13.92 -3.44
N CYS A 320 15.94 12.69 -3.93
CA CYS A 320 16.76 11.56 -3.48
C CYS A 320 17.50 10.91 -4.64
N LYS A 321 18.84 10.87 -4.58
CA LYS A 321 19.68 10.25 -5.62
C LYS A 321 19.92 8.76 -5.38
N SER A 322 20.05 8.35 -4.12
CA SER A 322 20.32 6.94 -3.79
C SER A 322 19.62 6.52 -2.52
N LEU A 323 19.17 5.26 -2.51
CA LEU A 323 18.54 4.58 -1.39
C LEU A 323 19.36 3.34 -1.02
N TYR A 324 19.56 3.12 0.27
CA TYR A 324 20.11 1.91 0.86
C TYR A 324 19.24 1.54 2.05
N SER A 325 18.41 0.52 1.90
CA SER A 325 17.49 0.10 2.96
C SER A 325 17.54 -1.41 3.16
N GLY A 326 17.10 -1.84 4.33
CA GLY A 326 17.01 -3.25 4.65
C GLY A 326 16.40 -3.46 6.03
N GLY A 327 16.00 -4.70 6.28
CA GLY A 327 15.33 -5.02 7.52
C GLY A 327 15.07 -6.50 7.72
N LEU A 328 14.37 -6.75 8.79
CA LEU A 328 13.97 -8.08 9.24
C LEU A 328 12.46 -8.11 9.48
N ASP A 329 11.86 -9.23 9.17
CA ASP A 329 10.52 -9.62 9.62
C ASP A 329 10.66 -10.84 10.53
N ILE A 330 10.05 -10.77 11.72
CA ILE A 330 10.08 -11.82 12.74
C ILE A 330 8.67 -12.35 12.90
N ASN A 331 8.43 -13.57 12.45
CA ASN A 331 7.12 -14.22 12.52
C ASN A 331 6.74 -14.57 13.97
N GLY A 332 5.48 -14.38 14.30
CA GLY A 332 4.88 -14.63 15.59
C GLY A 332 4.88 -16.09 16.04
N LYS A 333 5.31 -17.04 15.22
CA LYS A 333 5.58 -18.42 15.62
C LYS A 333 6.53 -18.49 16.82
N LEU A 334 7.44 -17.53 16.95
CA LEU A 334 8.34 -17.40 18.10
C LEU A 334 7.59 -17.27 19.44
N TRP A 335 6.41 -16.63 19.45
CA TRP A 335 5.54 -16.47 20.64
C TRP A 335 4.19 -17.17 20.47
N ARG A 336 4.09 -18.15 19.57
CA ARG A 336 2.92 -19.03 19.32
C ARG A 336 1.69 -18.31 18.74
N ARG A 337 1.92 -17.26 17.97
CA ARG A 337 0.90 -16.52 17.22
C ARG A 337 1.40 -16.30 15.81
N GLU A 338 1.34 -17.34 14.98
CA GLU A 338 1.98 -17.43 13.65
C GLU A 338 1.55 -16.33 12.66
N GLN A 339 0.42 -15.69 12.89
CA GLN A 339 -0.12 -14.63 12.04
C GLN A 339 0.28 -13.22 12.50
N ASP A 340 0.92 -13.10 13.66
CA ASP A 340 1.52 -11.86 14.12
C ASP A 340 2.93 -11.73 13.54
N ASN A 341 3.43 -10.51 13.45
CA ASN A 341 4.82 -10.27 13.08
C ASN A 341 5.39 -8.98 13.69
N ILE A 342 6.71 -8.91 13.74
CA ILE A 342 7.48 -7.72 14.11
C ILE A 342 8.37 -7.38 12.92
N GLY A 343 8.24 -6.16 12.40
CA GLY A 343 9.16 -5.61 11.41
C GLY A 343 10.17 -4.68 12.04
N ILE A 344 11.41 -4.71 11.55
CA ILE A 344 12.49 -3.79 11.91
C ILE A 344 13.16 -3.38 10.61
N GLY A 345 13.15 -2.08 10.30
CA GLY A 345 13.69 -1.54 9.06
C GLY A 345 14.57 -0.32 9.29
N TYR A 346 15.53 -0.14 8.42
CA TYR A 346 16.40 1.02 8.40
C TYR A 346 16.70 1.42 6.98
N ALA A 347 16.73 2.72 6.72
CA ALA A 347 17.14 3.29 5.44
C ALA A 347 18.08 4.46 5.61
N TYR A 348 19.03 4.56 4.70
CA TYR A 348 19.85 5.73 4.41
C TYR A 348 19.57 6.21 3.00
N LEU A 349 19.27 7.49 2.86
CA LEU A 349 19.05 8.15 1.58
C LEU A 349 20.09 9.24 1.37
N LYS A 350 20.71 9.24 0.21
CA LYS A 350 21.53 10.36 -0.24
C LYS A 350 20.66 11.32 -1.05
N GLY A 351 20.68 12.58 -0.66
CA GLY A 351 19.96 13.63 -1.38
C GLY A 351 20.42 13.80 -2.83
N GLY A 352 19.51 14.28 -3.64
CA GLY A 352 19.73 14.64 -5.04
C GLY A 352 20.24 16.09 -5.21
N ASN A 353 19.79 16.72 -6.27
CA ASN A 353 20.17 18.12 -6.56
C ASN A 353 19.25 19.16 -5.87
N GLN A 354 18.07 18.76 -5.34
CA GLN A 354 17.22 19.61 -4.49
C GLN A 354 17.78 19.72 -3.06
N ASP A 355 17.00 20.25 -2.12
CA ASP A 355 17.46 20.71 -0.80
C ASP A 355 17.89 19.62 0.19
N LEU A 356 17.51 18.37 0.00
CA LEU A 356 17.95 17.27 0.86
C LEU A 356 19.44 16.96 0.64
N ASP A 357 20.24 16.90 1.72
CA ASP A 357 21.61 16.38 1.70
C ASP A 357 21.62 14.87 1.94
N ASN A 358 21.02 14.44 3.04
CA ASN A 358 20.80 13.02 3.33
C ASN A 358 19.65 12.85 4.32
N ALA A 359 19.11 11.62 4.40
CA ALA A 359 18.13 11.25 5.41
C ALA A 359 18.38 9.86 5.98
N TYR A 360 17.99 9.70 7.24
CA TYR A 360 17.96 8.43 7.95
C TYR A 360 16.54 8.13 8.39
N VAL A 361 16.09 6.92 8.14
CA VAL A 361 14.78 6.45 8.61
C VAL A 361 14.97 5.12 9.30
N PHE A 362 14.44 5.01 10.50
CA PHE A 362 14.29 3.76 11.25
C PHE A 362 12.82 3.56 11.55
N GLU A 363 12.33 2.34 11.39
CA GLU A 363 10.98 1.96 11.79
C GLU A 363 10.98 0.57 12.41
N THR A 364 10.17 0.41 13.43
CA THR A 364 9.82 -0.90 13.98
C THR A 364 8.33 -0.94 14.28
N TYR A 365 7.71 -2.04 13.93
CA TYR A 365 6.30 -2.26 14.21
C TYR A 365 6.05 -3.64 14.81
N VAL A 366 4.95 -3.76 15.54
CA VAL A 366 4.40 -5.04 15.99
C VAL A 366 2.96 -5.11 15.51
N ARG A 367 2.67 -6.08 14.66
CA ARG A 367 1.33 -6.34 14.13
C ARG A 367 0.71 -7.54 14.81
N PHE A 368 -0.49 -7.36 15.35
CA PHE A 368 -1.32 -8.40 15.95
C PHE A 368 -2.53 -8.65 15.07
N LEU A 369 -2.64 -9.85 14.51
CA LEU A 369 -3.86 -10.29 13.85
C LEU A 369 -4.85 -10.84 14.90
N LEU A 370 -5.93 -10.10 15.15
CA LEU A 370 -6.91 -10.45 16.18
C LEU A 370 -7.92 -11.51 15.70
N ASN A 371 -8.23 -11.49 14.42
CA ASN A 371 -9.00 -12.53 13.73
C ASN A 371 -8.64 -12.48 12.23
N GLU A 372 -9.27 -13.33 11.42
CA GLU A 372 -8.98 -13.46 9.98
C GLU A 372 -9.13 -12.15 9.14
N TYR A 373 -9.73 -11.10 9.71
CA TYR A 373 -10.03 -9.83 9.02
C TYR A 373 -9.40 -8.61 9.68
N PHE A 374 -9.13 -8.65 10.97
CA PHE A 374 -8.80 -7.47 11.74
C PHE A 374 -7.42 -7.57 12.39
N ALA A 375 -6.57 -6.61 12.06
CA ALA A 375 -5.25 -6.44 12.64
C ALA A 375 -5.10 -5.07 13.32
N ILE A 376 -4.27 -5.05 14.38
CA ILE A 376 -3.80 -3.82 15.03
C ILE A 376 -2.28 -3.83 14.98
N THR A 377 -1.70 -2.71 14.59
CA THR A 377 -0.25 -2.50 14.53
C THR A 377 0.13 -1.34 15.45
N ALA A 378 1.09 -1.56 16.34
CA ALA A 378 1.80 -0.49 17.03
C ALA A 378 3.09 -0.20 16.25
N ASP A 379 3.37 1.07 16.00
CA ASP A 379 4.45 1.54 15.15
C ASP A 379 5.30 2.60 15.85
N LEU A 380 6.60 2.58 15.62
CA LEU A 380 7.55 3.57 16.07
C LEU A 380 8.57 3.85 14.96
N GLN A 381 8.63 5.10 14.54
CA GLN A 381 9.57 5.59 13.54
C GLN A 381 10.52 6.62 14.15
N TYR A 382 11.72 6.73 13.59
CA TYR A 382 12.62 7.85 13.76
C TYR A 382 13.06 8.34 12.39
N GLN A 383 12.94 9.64 12.14
CA GLN A 383 13.43 10.30 10.93
C GLN A 383 14.44 11.38 11.29
N ASP A 384 15.48 11.51 10.49
CA ASP A 384 16.49 12.55 10.58
C ASP A 384 16.82 13.02 9.15
N ASN A 385 16.36 14.22 8.80
CA ASN A 385 16.50 14.80 7.47
C ASN A 385 17.53 15.93 7.53
N LYS A 386 18.72 15.71 6.97
CA LYS A 386 19.76 16.75 6.85
C LYS A 386 19.52 17.54 5.58
N MET A 387 19.20 18.81 5.75
CA MET A 387 18.98 19.75 4.65
C MET A 387 20.26 20.47 4.27
N LYS A 388 20.43 20.81 2.98
CA LYS A 388 21.56 21.60 2.51
C LYS A 388 21.54 23.03 3.05
N GLN A 389 20.34 23.54 3.34
CA GLN A 389 20.11 24.87 3.89
C GLN A 389 18.90 24.85 4.82
N GLY A 390 18.88 25.72 5.83
CA GLY A 390 17.79 25.82 6.80
C GLY A 390 17.84 24.77 7.89
N ASP A 391 16.68 24.51 8.49
CA ASP A 391 16.52 23.53 9.57
C ASP A 391 16.72 22.10 9.05
N SER A 392 17.18 21.22 9.91
CA SER A 392 17.40 19.80 9.61
C SER A 392 16.54 18.97 10.55
N PRO A 393 15.25 18.80 10.26
CA PRO A 393 14.30 18.19 11.17
C PRO A 393 14.65 16.74 11.49
N SER A 394 14.58 16.43 12.79
CA SER A 394 14.69 15.07 13.28
C SER A 394 13.61 14.80 14.33
N GLY A 395 13.24 13.53 14.55
CA GLY A 395 12.27 13.21 15.57
C GLY A 395 11.70 11.82 15.52
N PHE A 396 10.87 11.56 16.50
CA PHE A 396 10.14 10.31 16.64
C PHE A 396 8.69 10.47 16.20
N ILE A 397 8.17 9.42 15.55
CA ILE A 397 6.76 9.27 15.22
C ILE A 397 6.30 7.97 15.83
N SER A 398 5.28 8.02 16.69
CA SER A 398 4.60 6.84 17.22
C SER A 398 3.20 6.74 16.63
N GLY A 399 2.77 5.54 16.30
CA GLY A 399 1.49 5.32 15.66
C GLY A 399 0.78 4.04 16.10
N VAL A 400 -0.53 4.05 15.90
CA VAL A 400 -1.36 2.85 15.95
C VAL A 400 -2.16 2.79 14.65
N ARG A 401 -2.06 1.68 13.94
CA ARG A 401 -2.83 1.40 12.72
C ARG A 401 -3.78 0.24 12.98
N CYS A 402 -5.03 0.39 12.56
CA CYS A 402 -6.05 -0.66 12.56
C CYS A 402 -6.42 -0.95 11.11
N VAL A 403 -6.45 -2.22 10.71
CA VAL A 403 -6.79 -2.65 9.35
C VAL A 403 -7.85 -3.74 9.41
N VAL A 404 -8.89 -3.58 8.60
CA VAL A 404 -9.88 -4.62 8.30
C VAL A 404 -9.77 -4.94 6.82
N GLU A 405 -9.41 -6.17 6.50
CA GLU A 405 -9.36 -6.70 5.12
C GLU A 405 -10.54 -7.66 4.91
N PHE A 406 -11.18 -7.65 3.73
CA PHE A 406 -12.37 -8.47 3.44
C PHE A 406 -12.46 -8.91 1.98
#